data_7f772da06697b696baab6b4a70ba7f15
#
_entry.id   7f772da06697b696baab6b4a70ba7f15
#
_cell.length_a   1.000
_cell.length_b   1.000
_cell.length_c   1.000
_cell.angle_alpha   90.00
_cell.angle_beta   90.00
_cell.angle_gamma   90.00
#
_symmetry.space_group_name_H-M   'P 1'
#
loop_
_entity.id
_entity.type
_entity.pdbx_description
1 polymer ?
#
loop_
_entity_poly.entity_id
_entity_poly.type
_entity_poly.pdbx_seq_one_letter_code
_entity_poly.pdbx_strand_id
1 'polypeptide(L)'
;MKIGEFSRRYGVSRDTVRYYVNAGLLIPDDQGAQYQFTERECQDMETILRLKGLCFSLKEIAEYLSVLRVSTMVEPESIRDVVDFMDHKKLELEEQIKSLQEIHEAIDAEIYTFSRLKPRAVKKTGLPLAALHLLACPYCGKGLELKQASLDSHYIYDG
;
A
#
# COMPACT_ATOMS: atom_id res chain seq x y z
N MET A 1 -19.69 10.30 -23.23
CA MET A 1 -20.47 10.15 -21.95
C MET A 1 -20.03 11.19 -20.91
N LYS A 2 -20.85 11.49 -19.92
CA LYS A 2 -20.53 12.44 -18.84
C LYS A 2 -19.71 11.77 -17.71
N ILE A 3 -18.99 12.55 -16.91
CA ILE A 3 -18.11 12.07 -15.83
C ILE A 3 -18.81 11.11 -14.84
N GLY A 4 -20.09 11.33 -14.53
CA GLY A 4 -20.83 10.46 -13.60
C GLY A 4 -21.18 9.08 -14.21
N GLU A 5 -21.33 8.99 -15.49
CA GLU A 5 -21.54 7.75 -16.24
C GLU A 5 -20.21 7.01 -16.41
N PHE A 6 -19.16 7.75 -16.80
CA PHE A 6 -17.81 7.25 -16.95
C PHE A 6 -17.27 6.65 -15.63
N SER A 7 -17.42 7.37 -14.52
CA SER A 7 -16.98 6.88 -13.20
C SER A 7 -17.70 5.60 -12.76
N ARG A 8 -19.00 5.49 -13.03
CA ARG A 8 -19.79 4.27 -12.74
C ARG A 8 -19.39 3.10 -13.62
N ARG A 9 -19.13 3.33 -14.91
CA ARG A 9 -18.70 2.28 -15.85
C ARG A 9 -17.41 1.58 -15.39
N TYR A 10 -16.46 2.35 -14.87
CA TYR A 10 -15.14 1.84 -14.48
C TYR A 10 -14.99 1.61 -12.96
N GLY A 11 -16.04 1.79 -12.17
CA GLY A 11 -16.00 1.54 -10.72
C GLY A 11 -15.08 2.46 -9.94
N VAL A 12 -14.84 3.68 -10.45
CA VAL A 12 -13.97 4.67 -9.80
C VAL A 12 -14.77 5.90 -9.35
N SER A 13 -14.23 6.67 -8.38
CA SER A 13 -14.88 7.91 -7.95
C SER A 13 -14.78 9.01 -9.03
N ARG A 14 -15.68 9.98 -9.00
CA ARG A 14 -15.59 11.17 -9.87
C ARG A 14 -14.31 11.96 -9.61
N ASP A 15 -13.85 11.98 -8.37
CA ASP A 15 -12.63 12.69 -7.99
C ASP A 15 -11.40 11.96 -8.52
N THR A 16 -11.40 10.63 -8.56
CA THR A 16 -10.37 9.84 -9.25
C THR A 16 -10.32 10.18 -10.75
N VAL A 17 -11.46 10.29 -11.40
CA VAL A 17 -11.52 10.67 -12.82
C VAL A 17 -10.98 12.09 -13.03
N ARG A 18 -11.38 13.05 -12.20
CA ARG A 18 -10.83 14.42 -12.24
C ARG A 18 -9.32 14.45 -12.03
N TYR A 19 -8.84 13.66 -11.08
CA TYR A 19 -7.41 13.53 -10.83
C TYR A 19 -6.67 13.01 -12.08
N TYR A 20 -7.21 12.01 -12.77
CA TYR A 20 -6.61 11.49 -14.00
C TYR A 20 -6.64 12.51 -15.15
N VAL A 21 -7.68 13.31 -15.24
CA VAL A 21 -7.72 14.42 -16.20
C VAL A 21 -6.66 15.47 -15.87
N ASN A 22 -6.56 15.89 -14.63
CA ASN A 22 -5.56 16.87 -14.17
C ASN A 22 -4.12 16.37 -14.32
N ALA A 23 -3.91 15.07 -14.18
CA ALA A 23 -2.61 14.41 -14.39
C ALA A 23 -2.29 14.11 -15.87
N GLY A 24 -3.17 14.51 -16.83
CA GLY A 24 -2.98 14.26 -18.25
C GLY A 24 -3.12 12.80 -18.69
N LEU A 25 -3.60 11.93 -17.80
CA LEU A 25 -3.87 10.52 -18.10
C LEU A 25 -5.11 10.34 -18.98
N LEU A 26 -6.12 11.19 -18.78
CA LEU A 26 -7.32 11.28 -19.60
C LEU A 26 -7.40 12.68 -20.21
N ILE A 27 -7.76 12.78 -21.49
CA ILE A 27 -7.85 14.05 -22.21
C ILE A 27 -9.25 14.16 -22.84
N PRO A 28 -10.30 14.34 -22.01
CA PRO A 28 -11.65 14.47 -22.53
C PRO A 28 -11.85 15.80 -23.26
N ASP A 29 -12.83 15.82 -24.16
CA ASP A 29 -13.27 17.07 -24.77
C ASP A 29 -13.87 17.99 -23.70
N ASP A 30 -13.34 19.21 -23.62
CA ASP A 30 -13.85 20.26 -22.73
C ASP A 30 -14.88 21.12 -23.49
N GLN A 31 -16.16 20.96 -23.14
CA GLN A 31 -17.25 21.78 -23.68
C GLN A 31 -17.67 22.87 -22.65
N GLY A 32 -16.71 23.53 -22.02
CA GLY A 32 -16.90 24.66 -21.13
C GLY A 32 -17.14 24.26 -19.68
N ALA A 33 -18.24 23.68 -19.29
CA ALA A 33 -18.53 23.29 -17.89
C ALA A 33 -18.57 21.77 -17.65
N GLN A 34 -18.43 20.97 -18.69
CA GLN A 34 -18.61 19.51 -18.60
C GLN A 34 -17.63 18.75 -19.49
N TYR A 35 -16.89 17.83 -18.91
CA TYR A 35 -16.08 16.85 -19.64
C TYR A 35 -16.97 15.88 -20.42
N GLN A 36 -16.63 15.67 -21.69
CA GLN A 36 -17.21 14.63 -22.54
C GLN A 36 -16.15 13.56 -22.81
N PHE A 37 -16.43 12.35 -22.30
CA PHE A 37 -15.57 11.19 -22.48
C PHE A 37 -16.06 10.40 -23.70
N THR A 38 -15.15 10.17 -24.63
CA THR A 38 -15.36 9.42 -25.88
C THR A 38 -14.82 7.99 -25.75
N GLU A 39 -14.80 7.26 -26.85
CA GLU A 39 -14.22 5.91 -26.89
C GLU A 39 -12.71 5.93 -26.65
N ARG A 40 -12.02 7.01 -27.01
CA ARG A 40 -10.60 7.18 -26.74
C ARG A 40 -10.30 7.19 -25.25
N GLU A 41 -11.04 7.98 -24.47
CA GLU A 41 -10.86 8.01 -23.01
C GLU A 41 -11.28 6.69 -22.36
N CYS A 42 -12.18 5.94 -22.97
CA CYS A 42 -12.51 4.59 -22.52
C CYS A 42 -11.31 3.65 -22.67
N GLN A 43 -10.65 3.65 -23.82
CA GLN A 43 -9.44 2.85 -24.08
C GLN A 43 -8.27 3.28 -23.18
N ASP A 44 -8.08 4.59 -23.00
CA ASP A 44 -7.10 5.11 -22.05
C ASP A 44 -7.38 4.63 -20.63
N MET A 45 -8.63 4.68 -20.17
CA MET A 45 -9.02 4.21 -18.83
C MET A 45 -8.80 2.71 -18.62
N GLU A 46 -9.12 1.90 -19.63
CA GLU A 46 -8.86 0.45 -19.61
C GLU A 46 -7.36 0.17 -19.51
N THR A 47 -6.54 0.94 -20.24
CA THR A 47 -5.08 0.86 -20.16
C THR A 47 -4.57 1.28 -18.78
N ILE A 48 -5.08 2.36 -18.19
CA ILE A 48 -4.74 2.81 -16.85
C ILE A 48 -5.04 1.71 -15.83
N LEU A 49 -6.23 1.13 -15.86
CA LEU A 49 -6.63 0.09 -14.91
C LEU A 49 -5.78 -1.17 -15.06
N ARG A 50 -5.50 -1.58 -16.30
CA ARG A 50 -4.65 -2.74 -16.59
C ARG A 50 -3.23 -2.54 -16.06
N LEU A 51 -2.58 -1.40 -16.35
CA LEU A 51 -1.22 -1.13 -15.92
C LEU A 51 -1.12 -0.91 -14.39
N LYS A 52 -2.13 -0.32 -13.75
CA LYS A 52 -2.22 -0.28 -12.29
C LYS A 52 -2.27 -1.67 -11.67
N GLY A 53 -3.00 -2.60 -12.27
CA GLY A 53 -3.02 -4.01 -11.86
C GLY A 53 -1.66 -4.71 -12.00
N LEU A 54 -0.76 -4.18 -12.82
CA LEU A 54 0.62 -4.63 -13.00
C LEU A 54 1.64 -3.82 -12.18
N CYS A 55 1.18 -3.10 -11.15
CA CYS A 55 2.00 -2.30 -10.23
C CYS A 55 2.75 -1.13 -10.88
N PHE A 56 2.28 -0.61 -12.03
CA PHE A 56 2.80 0.62 -12.59
C PHE A 56 2.30 1.84 -11.80
N SER A 57 3.19 2.79 -11.54
CA SER A 57 2.86 4.09 -10.99
C SER A 57 2.09 4.95 -12.02
N LEU A 58 1.35 5.95 -11.54
CA LEU A 58 0.63 6.85 -12.45
C LEU A 58 1.57 7.64 -13.37
N LYS A 59 2.80 7.91 -12.94
CA LYS A 59 3.83 8.57 -13.76
C LYS A 59 4.24 7.68 -14.93
N GLU A 60 4.56 6.41 -14.65
CA GLU A 60 4.90 5.43 -15.70
C GLU A 60 3.74 5.23 -16.68
N ILE A 61 2.50 5.19 -16.17
CA ILE A 61 1.30 5.09 -17.01
C ILE A 61 1.13 6.32 -17.91
N ALA A 62 1.41 7.53 -17.41
CA ALA A 62 1.36 8.74 -18.21
C ALA A 62 2.42 8.73 -19.32
N GLU A 63 3.64 8.28 -19.03
CA GLU A 63 4.72 8.10 -20.01
C GLU A 63 4.30 7.08 -21.09
N TYR A 64 3.77 5.93 -20.68
CA TYR A 64 3.25 4.92 -21.60
C TYR A 64 2.15 5.45 -22.52
N LEU A 65 1.14 6.14 -21.97
CA LEU A 65 0.06 6.72 -22.75
C LEU A 65 0.56 7.81 -23.70
N SER A 66 1.58 8.58 -23.33
CA SER A 66 2.16 9.60 -24.19
C SER A 66 2.81 8.98 -25.44
N VAL A 67 3.53 7.88 -25.27
CA VAL A 67 4.11 7.12 -26.38
C VAL A 67 3.02 6.56 -27.29
N LEU A 68 1.99 5.93 -26.72
CA LEU A 68 0.88 5.38 -27.50
C LEU A 68 0.10 6.41 -28.30
N ARG A 69 -0.02 7.63 -27.81
CA ARG A 69 -0.76 8.71 -28.48
C ARG A 69 -0.01 9.30 -29.66
N VAL A 70 1.32 9.23 -29.66
CA VAL A 70 2.18 9.77 -30.69
C VAL A 70 2.52 8.72 -31.75
N SER A 71 2.68 7.45 -31.33
CA SER A 71 3.04 6.38 -32.24
C SER A 71 1.81 5.75 -32.89
N THR A 72 1.87 5.59 -34.23
CA THR A 72 0.99 4.64 -34.88
C THR A 72 1.51 3.24 -34.52
N MET A 73 0.71 2.44 -33.78
CA MET A 73 1.06 1.08 -33.30
C MET A 73 1.43 0.07 -34.40
N VAL A 74 1.72 0.55 -35.60
CA VAL A 74 2.07 -0.26 -36.79
C VAL A 74 3.59 -0.25 -37.02
N GLU A 75 4.33 0.65 -36.38
CA GLU A 75 5.77 0.75 -36.56
C GLU A 75 6.51 -0.24 -35.63
N PRO A 76 7.47 -1.03 -36.13
CA PRO A 76 8.23 -1.98 -35.33
C PRO A 76 8.97 -1.35 -34.14
N GLU A 77 9.35 -0.07 -34.25
CA GLU A 77 10.01 0.70 -33.19
C GLU A 77 9.07 0.94 -32.01
N SER A 78 7.82 1.32 -32.26
CA SER A 78 6.81 1.55 -31.21
C SER A 78 6.50 0.26 -30.39
N ILE A 79 6.51 -0.89 -31.06
CA ILE A 79 6.34 -2.18 -30.37
C ILE A 79 7.55 -2.47 -29.48
N ARG A 80 8.76 -2.18 -29.96
CA ARG A 80 9.99 -2.38 -29.18
C ARG A 80 9.99 -1.50 -27.93
N ASP A 81 9.66 -0.22 -28.06
CA ASP A 81 9.58 0.71 -26.94
C ASP A 81 8.60 0.22 -25.84
N VAL A 82 7.46 -0.34 -26.27
CA VAL A 82 6.49 -0.94 -25.34
C VAL A 82 7.06 -2.19 -24.64
N VAL A 83 7.75 -3.04 -25.38
CA VAL A 83 8.39 -4.25 -24.80
C VAL A 83 9.46 -3.85 -23.80
N ASP A 84 10.36 -2.93 -24.18
CA ASP A 84 11.43 -2.44 -23.31
C ASP A 84 10.88 -1.79 -22.02
N PHE A 85 9.79 -1.05 -22.13
CA PHE A 85 9.09 -0.47 -20.98
C PHE A 85 8.54 -1.55 -20.03
N MET A 86 7.94 -2.61 -20.57
CA MET A 86 7.43 -3.74 -19.77
C MET A 86 8.55 -4.56 -19.14
N ASP A 87 9.64 -4.79 -19.88
CA ASP A 87 10.80 -5.54 -19.40
C ASP A 87 11.50 -4.78 -18.26
N HIS A 88 11.60 -3.44 -18.36
CA HIS A 88 12.13 -2.63 -17.28
C HIS A 88 11.32 -2.80 -15.98
N LYS A 89 10.00 -2.75 -16.07
CA LYS A 89 9.12 -2.97 -14.89
C LYS A 89 9.27 -4.37 -14.32
N LYS A 90 9.42 -5.36 -15.18
CA LYS A 90 9.64 -6.74 -14.75
C LYS A 90 10.94 -6.87 -13.94
N LEU A 91 12.03 -6.27 -14.41
CA LEU A 91 13.31 -6.26 -13.69
C LEU A 91 13.20 -5.58 -12.32
N GLU A 92 12.52 -4.44 -12.24
CA GLU A 92 12.24 -3.75 -10.97
C GLU A 92 11.49 -4.66 -9.97
N LEU A 93 10.47 -5.37 -10.45
CA LEU A 93 9.71 -6.31 -9.62
C LEU A 93 10.55 -7.52 -9.19
N GLU A 94 11.43 -8.04 -10.03
CA GLU A 94 12.36 -9.12 -9.68
C GLU A 94 13.32 -8.69 -8.57
N GLU A 95 13.83 -7.47 -8.61
CA GLU A 95 14.65 -6.91 -7.52
C GLU A 95 13.86 -6.75 -6.21
N GLN A 96 12.61 -6.28 -6.28
CA GLN A 96 11.74 -6.19 -5.11
C GLN A 96 11.44 -7.56 -4.51
N ILE A 97 11.16 -8.56 -5.33
CA ILE A 97 10.93 -9.94 -4.88
C ILE A 97 12.18 -10.47 -4.15
N LYS A 98 13.37 -10.27 -4.70
CA LYS A 98 14.61 -10.67 -4.06
C LYS A 98 14.81 -9.99 -2.71
N SER A 99 14.61 -8.69 -2.63
CA SER A 99 14.72 -7.93 -1.38
C SER A 99 13.72 -8.42 -0.33
N LEU A 100 12.47 -8.71 -0.71
CA LEU A 100 11.47 -9.25 0.20
C LEU A 100 11.82 -10.66 0.67
N GLN A 101 12.44 -11.50 -0.16
CA GLN A 101 12.93 -12.82 0.22
C GLN A 101 14.04 -12.72 1.27
N GLU A 102 15.01 -11.82 1.08
CA GLU A 102 16.08 -11.58 2.05
C GLU A 102 15.53 -11.11 3.40
N ILE A 103 14.53 -10.22 3.39
CA ILE A 103 13.84 -9.76 4.62
C ILE A 103 13.10 -10.93 5.29
N HIS A 104 12.41 -11.76 4.52
CA HIS A 104 11.70 -12.91 5.04
C HIS A 104 12.66 -13.90 5.74
N GLU A 105 13.78 -14.22 5.11
CA GLU A 105 14.81 -15.08 5.69
C GLU A 105 15.41 -14.50 6.97
N ALA A 106 15.63 -13.18 7.02
CA ALA A 106 16.12 -12.51 8.22
C ALA A 106 15.10 -12.60 9.38
N ILE A 107 13.81 -12.42 9.10
CA ILE A 107 12.74 -12.60 10.10
C ILE A 107 12.70 -14.04 10.61
N ASP A 108 12.80 -15.03 9.73
CA ASP A 108 12.82 -16.43 10.12
C ASP A 108 14.02 -16.75 11.03
N ALA A 109 15.18 -16.18 10.75
CA ALA A 109 16.36 -16.33 11.61
C ALA A 109 16.14 -15.73 13.00
N GLU A 110 15.48 -14.57 13.10
CA GLU A 110 15.11 -13.96 14.39
C GLU A 110 14.09 -14.84 15.15
N ILE A 111 13.04 -15.29 14.48
CA ILE A 111 12.05 -16.20 15.07
C ILE A 111 12.73 -17.46 15.60
N TYR A 112 13.64 -18.06 14.83
CA TYR A 112 14.40 -19.22 15.25
C TYR A 112 15.25 -18.93 16.51
N THR A 113 15.91 -17.77 16.55
CA THR A 113 16.72 -17.35 17.69
C THR A 113 15.85 -17.22 18.96
N PHE A 114 14.73 -16.53 18.87
CA PHE A 114 13.80 -16.36 20.01
C PHE A 114 13.11 -17.67 20.43
N SER A 115 12.77 -18.54 19.49
CA SER A 115 12.14 -19.83 19.77
C SER A 115 13.02 -20.77 20.60
N ARG A 116 14.35 -20.61 20.51
CA ARG A 116 15.33 -21.36 21.26
C ARG A 116 15.64 -20.80 22.65
N LEU A 117 15.20 -19.57 22.92
CA LEU A 117 15.32 -19.00 24.26
C LEU A 117 14.40 -19.79 25.20
N LYS A 118 14.97 -20.72 25.97
CA LYS A 118 14.23 -21.36 27.06
C LYS A 118 13.74 -20.26 27.99
N PRO A 119 12.43 -20.15 28.28
CA PRO A 119 11.97 -19.21 29.27
C PRO A 119 12.73 -19.55 30.56
N ARG A 120 13.60 -18.64 30.99
CA ARG A 120 14.23 -18.75 32.28
C ARG A 120 13.06 -18.81 33.27
N ALA A 121 12.97 -19.88 34.04
CA ALA A 121 11.95 -20.00 35.07
C ALA A 121 12.17 -18.85 36.05
N VAL A 122 11.64 -17.70 35.74
CA VAL A 122 11.57 -16.58 36.64
C VAL A 122 10.59 -17.05 37.69
N LYS A 123 11.06 -17.34 38.91
CA LYS A 123 10.19 -17.45 40.08
C LYS A 123 9.25 -16.26 40.00
N LYS A 124 7.96 -16.53 39.92
CA LYS A 124 6.91 -15.53 39.77
C LYS A 124 7.04 -14.49 40.88
N THR A 125 7.62 -13.39 40.59
CA THR A 125 7.69 -12.26 41.50
C THR A 125 7.13 -11.06 40.74
N GLY A 126 5.83 -10.94 40.75
CA GLY A 126 5.11 -9.75 40.36
C GLY A 126 5.32 -9.25 38.93
N LEU A 127 4.60 -8.22 38.58
CA LEU A 127 4.76 -7.46 37.32
C LEU A 127 5.92 -6.48 37.48
N PRO A 128 6.75 -6.28 36.43
CA PRO A 128 7.77 -5.24 36.46
C PRO A 128 7.09 -3.87 36.63
N LEU A 129 7.61 -3.06 37.58
CA LEU A 129 7.11 -1.70 37.86
C LEU A 129 6.97 -0.85 36.56
N ALA A 130 7.86 -1.06 35.61
CA ALA A 130 7.82 -0.40 34.30
C ALA A 130 6.58 -0.75 33.47
N ALA A 131 5.89 -1.85 33.74
CA ALA A 131 4.66 -2.25 33.05
C ALA A 131 3.38 -1.75 33.72
N LEU A 132 3.48 -1.16 34.91
CA LEU A 132 2.30 -0.75 35.70
C LEU A 132 1.44 0.28 34.94
N HIS A 133 2.07 1.21 34.22
CA HIS A 133 1.38 2.23 33.42
C HIS A 133 0.61 1.68 32.21
N LEU A 134 0.87 0.42 31.82
CA LEU A 134 0.17 -0.28 30.76
C LEU A 134 -1.07 -1.01 31.23
N LEU A 135 -1.26 -1.09 32.57
CA LEU A 135 -2.36 -1.83 33.15
C LEU A 135 -3.47 -0.88 33.57
N ALA A 136 -4.69 -1.29 33.26
CA ALA A 136 -5.90 -0.59 33.68
C ALA A 136 -6.85 -1.55 34.37
N CYS A 137 -7.65 -1.04 35.31
CA CYS A 137 -8.70 -1.83 35.97
C CYS A 137 -9.72 -2.29 34.91
N PRO A 138 -10.02 -3.61 34.83
CA PRO A 138 -10.97 -4.14 33.87
C PRO A 138 -12.42 -3.68 34.08
N TYR A 139 -12.75 -3.17 35.29
CA TYR A 139 -14.09 -2.72 35.65
C TYR A 139 -14.31 -1.23 35.41
N CYS A 140 -13.31 -0.37 35.67
CA CYS A 140 -13.49 1.09 35.55
C CYS A 140 -12.52 1.77 34.55
N GLY A 141 -11.58 1.04 33.95
CA GLY A 141 -10.62 1.56 32.99
C GLY A 141 -9.56 2.51 33.56
N LYS A 142 -9.54 2.75 34.87
CA LYS A 142 -8.51 3.60 35.50
C LYS A 142 -7.18 2.86 35.60
N GLY A 143 -6.07 3.61 35.47
CA GLY A 143 -4.73 3.11 35.69
C GLY A 143 -4.57 2.52 37.11
N LEU A 144 -3.76 1.47 37.19
CA LEU A 144 -3.48 0.83 38.51
C LEU A 144 -2.36 1.60 39.19
N GLU A 145 -2.56 1.87 40.49
CA GLU A 145 -1.56 2.52 41.34
C GLU A 145 -1.01 1.52 42.36
N LEU A 146 0.30 1.60 42.61
CA LEU A 146 0.95 0.77 43.63
C LEU A 146 0.67 1.36 45.01
N LYS A 147 -0.16 0.66 45.82
CA LYS A 147 -0.44 1.09 47.20
C LYS A 147 0.67 0.75 48.19
N GLN A 148 1.30 -0.40 48.04
CA GLN A 148 2.36 -0.85 48.93
C GLN A 148 3.32 -1.82 48.24
N ALA A 149 4.62 -1.58 48.35
CA ALA A 149 5.66 -2.49 47.90
C ALA A 149 6.36 -3.05 49.15
N SER A 150 6.42 -4.39 49.33
CA SER A 150 7.25 -5.03 50.32
C SER A 150 8.54 -5.56 49.74
N LEU A 151 9.61 -5.51 50.48
CA LEU A 151 10.92 -6.05 50.07
C LEU A 151 10.88 -7.59 49.94
N ASP A 152 9.84 -8.25 50.45
CA ASP A 152 9.67 -9.70 50.45
C ASP A 152 8.85 -10.22 49.26
N SER A 153 8.83 -9.49 48.13
CA SER A 153 8.28 -9.94 46.85
C SER A 153 6.75 -10.23 46.80
N HIS A 154 5.96 -9.69 47.69
CA HIS A 154 4.50 -9.72 47.59
C HIS A 154 3.96 -8.33 47.25
N TYR A 155 3.36 -8.18 46.06
CA TYR A 155 2.68 -6.96 45.64
C TYR A 155 1.18 -7.13 45.85
N ILE A 156 0.56 -6.21 46.57
CA ILE A 156 -0.90 -6.17 46.74
C ILE A 156 -1.42 -5.03 45.84
N TYR A 157 -2.29 -5.35 44.95
CA TYR A 157 -2.99 -4.39 44.12
C TYR A 157 -4.43 -4.26 44.65
N ASP A 158 -4.83 -3.03 44.94
CA ASP A 158 -6.23 -2.67 45.16
C ASP A 158 -6.68 -1.78 44.00
N GLY A 159 -7.74 -2.16 43.31
CA GLY A 159 -8.38 -1.41 42.24
C GLY A 159 -9.42 -0.43 42.78
#